data_fa21afcf0d030ffb471e00f839f19107
#
_entry.id   fa21afcf0d030ffb471e00f839f19107
#
_cell.length_a   1.000
_cell.length_b   1.000
_cell.length_c   1.000
_cell.angle_alpha   90.00
_cell.angle_beta   90.00
_cell.angle_gamma   90.00
#
_symmetry.space_group_name_H-M   'P 1'
#
loop_
_entity.id
_entity.type
_entity.pdbx_description
1 polymer ?
#
loop_
_entity_poly.entity_id
_entity_poly.type
_entity_poly.pdbx_seq_one_letter_code
_entity_poly.pdbx_strand_id
1 'polypeptide(L)'
;MVSDLIGESNICKDDIVIEIGGGRGIITEQLIEICREVYVIEYDFNLYKHLKDKFYNINNIKIIYGDFLEFELPKEYKYKIFSSIPYNITAAILSKLTFADNPPEDIYIV
;
A
#
# COMPACT_ATOMS: atom_id res chain seq x y z
N MET A 1 -7.55 1.27 16.71
CA MET A 1 -6.13 1.23 16.36
C MET A 1 -5.98 1.32 14.88
N VAL A 2 -5.66 0.21 14.17
CA VAL A 2 -5.52 0.28 12.72
C VAL A 2 -6.81 0.74 12.05
N SER A 3 -7.96 0.24 12.50
CA SER A 3 -9.24 0.66 11.94
C SER A 3 -9.52 2.14 12.15
N ASP A 4 -9.08 2.70 13.28
CA ASP A 4 -9.27 4.13 13.55
C ASP A 4 -8.41 4.97 12.62
N LEU A 5 -7.17 4.54 12.34
CA LEU A 5 -6.31 5.23 11.40
C LEU A 5 -6.91 5.28 10.01
N ILE A 6 -7.45 4.17 9.53
CA ILE A 6 -8.09 4.11 8.22
C ILE A 6 -9.39 4.92 8.23
N GLY A 7 -10.18 4.82 9.30
CA GLY A 7 -11.41 5.59 9.43
C GLY A 7 -11.21 7.09 9.47
N GLU A 8 -10.07 7.55 9.99
CA GLU A 8 -9.72 8.97 10.02
C GLU A 8 -9.06 9.44 8.74
N SER A 9 -8.70 8.53 7.84
CA SER A 9 -8.10 8.89 6.56
C SER A 9 -9.17 9.33 5.57
N ASN A 10 -8.72 9.90 4.44
CA ASN A 10 -9.60 10.27 3.34
C ASN A 10 -9.77 9.14 2.32
N ILE A 11 -9.45 7.92 2.71
CA ILE A 11 -9.55 6.76 1.83
C ILE A 11 -11.01 6.36 1.68
N CYS A 12 -11.46 6.21 0.44
CA CYS A 12 -12.85 5.90 0.13
C CYS A 12 -12.95 4.83 -0.97
N LYS A 13 -14.19 4.46 -1.31
CA LYS A 13 -14.48 3.35 -2.23
C LYS A 13 -13.96 3.54 -3.66
N ASP A 14 -13.67 4.75 -4.07
CA ASP A 14 -13.17 5.02 -5.42
C ASP A 14 -11.65 5.06 -5.49
N ASP A 15 -10.99 4.93 -4.36
CA ASP A 15 -9.55 5.06 -4.29
C ASP A 15 -8.80 3.81 -4.73
N ILE A 16 -7.65 4.05 -5.34
CA ILE A 16 -6.63 3.05 -5.57
C ILE A 16 -5.53 3.31 -4.55
N VAL A 17 -5.22 2.31 -3.73
CA VAL A 17 -4.23 2.45 -2.66
C VAL A 17 -3.06 1.51 -2.91
N ILE A 18 -1.87 2.04 -2.77
CA ILE A 18 -0.65 1.23 -2.79
C ILE A 18 -0.18 1.12 -1.35
N GLU A 19 -0.15 -0.08 -0.84
CA GLU A 19 0.33 -0.37 0.51
C GLU A 19 1.77 -0.84 0.45
N ILE A 20 2.64 -0.18 1.20
CA ILE A 20 4.06 -0.53 1.27
C ILE A 20 4.30 -1.34 2.53
N GLY A 21 4.71 -2.60 2.34
CA GLY A 21 4.98 -3.49 3.45
C GLY A 21 3.71 -4.00 4.13
N GLY A 22 2.99 -4.88 3.45
CA GLY A 22 1.71 -5.40 3.95
C GLY A 22 1.83 -6.23 5.24
N GLY A 23 3.01 -6.79 5.50
CA GLY A 23 3.25 -7.58 6.69
C GLY A 23 2.31 -8.78 6.78
N ARG A 24 1.53 -8.84 7.84
CA ARG A 24 0.56 -9.93 8.02
C ARG A 24 -0.83 -9.61 7.46
N GLY A 25 -0.99 -8.45 6.84
CA GLY A 25 -2.22 -8.09 6.17
C GLY A 25 -3.29 -7.45 7.03
N ILE A 26 -2.92 -6.94 8.20
CA ILE A 26 -3.89 -6.32 9.13
C ILE A 26 -4.49 -5.05 8.52
N ILE A 27 -3.65 -4.17 7.99
CA ILE A 27 -4.10 -2.96 7.31
C ILE A 27 -4.75 -3.33 5.99
N THR A 28 -4.15 -4.28 5.28
CA THR A 28 -4.66 -4.77 4.01
C THR A 28 -6.10 -5.24 4.09
N GLU A 29 -6.45 -6.00 5.14
CA GLU A 29 -7.81 -6.49 5.37
C GLU A 29 -8.83 -5.36 5.40
N GLN A 30 -8.45 -4.22 5.96
CA GLN A 30 -9.35 -3.09 6.07
C GLN A 30 -9.41 -2.29 4.78
N LEU A 31 -8.28 -2.15 4.10
CA LEU A 31 -8.24 -1.42 2.83
C LEU A 31 -9.08 -2.11 1.76
N ILE A 32 -9.04 -3.44 1.65
CA ILE A 32 -9.81 -4.16 0.62
C ILE A 32 -11.32 -4.02 0.82
N GLU A 33 -11.77 -3.72 2.02
CA GLU A 33 -13.20 -3.52 2.29
C GLU A 33 -13.66 -2.11 1.94
N ILE A 34 -12.75 -1.15 1.85
CA ILE A 34 -13.07 0.25 1.64
C ILE A 34 -12.75 0.69 0.21
N CYS A 35 -11.58 0.31 -0.28
CA CYS A 35 -11.03 0.85 -1.53
C CYS A 35 -11.55 0.13 -2.76
N ARG A 36 -11.41 0.80 -3.90
CA ARG A 36 -11.66 0.20 -5.20
C ARG A 36 -10.64 -0.90 -5.49
N GLU A 37 -9.36 -0.62 -5.22
CA GLU A 37 -8.26 -1.52 -5.54
C GLU A 37 -7.09 -1.28 -4.61
N VAL A 38 -6.40 -2.35 -4.22
CA VAL A 38 -5.21 -2.28 -3.35
C VAL A 38 -4.07 -3.03 -4.02
N TYR A 39 -2.92 -2.38 -4.11
CA TYR A 39 -1.67 -3.00 -4.53
C TYR A 39 -0.75 -3.06 -3.34
N VAL A 40 -0.31 -4.26 -2.95
CA VAL A 40 0.59 -4.44 -1.81
C VAL A 40 1.97 -4.78 -2.33
N ILE A 41 2.96 -3.97 -1.96
CA ILE A 41 4.36 -4.21 -2.32
C ILE A 41 5.03 -4.77 -1.07
N GLU A 42 5.42 -6.03 -1.12
CA GLU A 42 6.05 -6.71 0.03
C GLU A 42 7.46 -7.15 -0.32
N TYR A 43 8.41 -6.71 0.48
CA TYR A 43 9.83 -6.97 0.30
C TYR A 43 10.25 -8.35 0.82
N ASP A 44 9.61 -8.83 1.89
CA ASP A 44 9.93 -10.12 2.51
C ASP A 44 9.20 -11.25 1.79
N PHE A 45 9.95 -12.22 1.29
CA PHE A 45 9.37 -13.31 0.50
C PHE A 45 8.38 -14.16 1.28
N ASN A 46 8.66 -14.44 2.55
CA ASN A 46 7.76 -15.26 3.37
C ASN A 46 6.45 -14.52 3.67
N LEU A 47 6.53 -13.22 3.93
CA LEU A 47 5.33 -12.40 4.12
C LEU A 47 4.55 -12.25 2.82
N TYR A 48 5.25 -12.11 1.70
CA TYR A 48 4.61 -12.09 0.39
C TYR A 48 3.78 -13.35 0.15
N LYS A 49 4.37 -14.52 0.42
CA LYS A 49 3.67 -15.80 0.28
C LYS A 49 2.46 -15.88 1.21
N HIS A 50 2.63 -15.43 2.45
CA HIS A 50 1.54 -15.40 3.42
C HIS A 50 0.38 -14.55 2.93
N LEU A 51 0.67 -13.37 2.39
CA LEU A 51 -0.35 -12.47 1.86
C LEU A 51 -1.04 -13.07 0.63
N LYS A 52 -0.29 -13.70 -0.25
CA LYS A 52 -0.85 -14.38 -1.42
C LYS A 52 -1.85 -15.46 -1.00
N ASP A 53 -1.51 -16.26 -0.01
CA ASP A 53 -2.39 -17.30 0.50
C ASP A 53 -3.61 -16.72 1.21
N LYS A 54 -3.39 -15.69 2.03
CA LYS A 54 -4.45 -15.08 2.82
C LYS A 54 -5.54 -14.43 1.95
N PHE A 55 -5.14 -13.82 0.84
CA PHE A 55 -6.05 -13.07 -0.02
C PHE A 55 -6.26 -13.70 -1.39
N TYR A 56 -6.05 -15.02 -1.51
CA TYR A 56 -6.04 -15.68 -2.81
C TYR A 56 -7.35 -15.56 -3.60
N ASN A 57 -8.46 -15.42 -2.91
CA ASN A 57 -9.79 -15.34 -3.56
C ASN A 57 -10.40 -13.93 -3.52
N ILE A 58 -9.60 -12.91 -3.23
CA ILE A 58 -10.07 -11.52 -3.19
C ILE A 58 -9.74 -10.87 -4.54
N ASN A 59 -10.72 -10.22 -5.17
CA ASN A 59 -10.56 -9.71 -6.55
C ASN A 59 -9.97 -8.30 -6.62
N ASN A 60 -10.08 -7.49 -5.57
CA ASN A 60 -9.63 -6.09 -5.64
C ASN A 60 -8.25 -5.88 -5.01
N ILE A 61 -7.43 -6.91 -4.97
CA ILE A 61 -6.08 -6.82 -4.42
C ILE A 61 -5.08 -7.48 -5.35
N LYS A 62 -3.89 -6.91 -5.40
CA LYS A 62 -2.74 -7.50 -6.07
C LYS A 62 -1.54 -7.42 -5.15
N ILE A 63 -0.88 -8.56 -4.94
CA ILE A 63 0.30 -8.65 -4.07
C ILE A 63 1.54 -8.76 -4.95
N ILE A 64 2.49 -7.87 -4.75
CA ILE A 64 3.71 -7.78 -5.55
C ILE A 64 4.91 -8.00 -4.64
N TYR A 65 5.76 -8.96 -5.02
CA TYR A 65 7.02 -9.19 -4.32
C TYR A 65 8.07 -8.26 -4.87
N GLY A 66 8.68 -7.46 -4.02
CA GLY A 66 9.74 -6.58 -4.45
C GLY A 66 9.99 -5.42 -3.51
N ASP A 67 10.95 -4.58 -3.92
CA ASP A 67 11.35 -3.39 -3.21
C ASP A 67 10.56 -2.20 -3.76
N PHE A 68 9.87 -1.49 -2.88
CA PHE A 68 9.10 -0.32 -3.30
C PHE A 68 9.96 0.72 -4.00
N LEU A 69 11.24 0.86 -3.61
CA LEU A 69 12.12 1.83 -4.24
C LEU A 69 12.38 1.54 -5.72
N GLU A 70 12.19 0.29 -6.13
CA GLU A 70 12.31 -0.11 -7.54
C GLU A 70 10.95 -0.26 -8.23
N PHE A 71 9.87 -0.16 -7.49
CA PHE A 71 8.53 -0.26 -8.04
C PHE A 71 8.21 0.96 -8.91
N GLU A 72 7.65 0.73 -10.08
CA GLU A 72 7.27 1.82 -10.99
C GLU A 72 5.91 2.38 -10.59
N LEU A 73 5.89 3.66 -10.19
CA LEU A 73 4.67 4.32 -9.75
C LEU A 73 3.69 4.54 -10.90
N PRO A 74 2.37 4.52 -10.62
CA PRO A 74 1.39 4.83 -11.66
C PRO A 74 1.58 6.23 -12.23
N LYS A 75 1.39 6.37 -13.54
CA LYS A 75 1.56 7.65 -14.25
C LYS A 75 0.24 8.23 -14.75
N GLU A 76 -0.79 7.40 -14.88
CA GLU A 76 -2.01 7.79 -15.59
C GLU A 76 -3.26 7.85 -14.71
N TYR A 77 -3.14 7.51 -13.42
CA TYR A 77 -4.30 7.58 -12.53
C TYR A 77 -3.88 8.03 -11.14
N LYS A 78 -4.86 8.54 -10.40
CA LYS A 78 -4.68 9.00 -9.02
C LYS A 78 -4.59 7.80 -8.09
N TYR A 79 -3.77 7.93 -7.07
CA TYR A 79 -3.58 6.86 -6.09
C TYR A 79 -3.18 7.46 -4.74
N LYS A 80 -3.32 6.66 -3.71
CA LYS A 80 -2.89 7.02 -2.35
C LYS A 80 -1.91 5.97 -1.85
N ILE A 81 -1.06 6.36 -0.91
CA ILE A 81 -0.06 5.48 -0.32
C ILE A 81 -0.43 5.22 1.14
N PHE A 82 -0.33 3.97 1.56
CA PHE A 82 -0.44 3.59 2.95
C PHE A 82 0.79 2.74 3.30
N SER A 83 1.55 3.15 4.31
CA SER A 83 2.83 2.50 4.59
C SER A 83 2.97 2.16 6.06
N SER A 84 3.41 0.92 6.30
CA SER A 84 3.79 0.42 7.62
C SER A 84 5.19 -0.17 7.49
N ILE A 85 6.19 0.69 7.31
CA ILE A 85 7.57 0.31 7.00
C ILE A 85 8.52 0.65 8.14
N PRO A 86 9.70 0.01 8.17
CA PRO A 86 10.73 0.40 9.13
C PRO A 86 11.10 1.86 9.01
N TYR A 87 11.28 2.50 10.13
CA TYR A 87 11.57 3.91 10.24
C TYR A 87 12.74 4.37 9.38
N ASN A 88 13.79 3.55 9.28
CA ASN A 88 15.03 3.93 8.61
C ASN A 88 14.92 4.03 7.08
N ILE A 89 13.83 3.56 6.46
CA ILE A 89 13.70 3.66 5.00
C ILE A 89 12.64 4.69 4.56
N THR A 90 11.99 5.33 5.52
CA THR A 90 10.90 6.28 5.25
C THR A 90 11.36 7.47 4.41
N ALA A 91 12.56 8.01 4.69
CA ALA A 91 13.06 9.17 3.97
C ALA A 91 13.27 8.89 2.48
N ALA A 92 13.80 7.70 2.14
CA ALA A 92 14.01 7.32 0.74
C ALA A 92 12.66 7.18 0.02
N ILE A 93 11.67 6.59 0.68
CA ILE A 93 10.34 6.42 0.12
C ILE A 93 9.66 7.77 -0.09
N LEU A 94 9.73 8.66 0.88
CA LEU A 94 9.17 10.00 0.75
C LEU A 94 9.83 10.78 -0.39
N SER A 95 11.15 10.66 -0.55
CA SER A 95 11.85 11.29 -1.64
C SER A 95 11.36 10.78 -2.99
N LYS A 96 11.22 9.46 -3.13
CA LYS A 96 10.70 8.86 -4.36
C LYS A 96 9.31 9.40 -4.70
N LEU A 97 8.43 9.47 -3.71
CA LEU A 97 7.05 9.92 -3.92
C LEU A 97 6.97 11.41 -4.22
N THR A 98 7.81 12.21 -3.55
CA THR A 98 7.82 13.67 -3.74
C THR A 98 8.27 14.06 -5.14
N PHE A 99 9.27 13.35 -5.68
CA PHE A 99 9.84 13.68 -6.98
C PHE A 99 9.23 12.85 -8.12
N ALA A 100 8.15 12.14 -7.88
CA ALA A 100 7.46 11.38 -8.91
C ALA A 100 6.78 12.32 -9.91
N ASP A 101 6.70 11.88 -11.17
CA ASP A 101 5.98 12.63 -12.21
C ASP A 101 4.49 12.75 -11.89
N ASN A 102 3.93 11.73 -11.26
CA ASN A 102 2.55 11.69 -10.82
C ASN A 102 2.55 11.33 -9.33
N PRO A 103 2.71 12.32 -8.44
CA PRO A 103 2.78 12.02 -7.01
C PRO A 103 1.41 11.56 -6.47
N PRO A 104 1.41 10.81 -5.36
CA PRO A 104 0.15 10.36 -4.77
C PRO A 104 -0.68 11.52 -4.24
N GLU A 105 -1.98 11.34 -4.15
CA GLU A 105 -2.89 12.34 -3.58
C GLU A 105 -2.63 12.51 -2.09
N ASP A 106 -2.43 11.41 -1.38
CA ASP A 106 -2.18 11.39 0.06
C ASP A 106 -1.19 10.29 0.41
N ILE A 107 -0.46 10.48 1.49
CA ILE A 107 0.48 9.51 2.02
C ILE A 107 0.18 9.33 3.51
N TYR A 108 -0.11 8.10 3.91
CA TYR A 108 -0.34 7.73 5.31
C TYR A 108 0.78 6.81 5.77
N ILE A 109 1.51 7.22 6.80
CA ILE A 109 2.61 6.45 7.37
C ILE A 109 2.28 6.12 8.81
N VAL A 110 2.40 4.86 9.14
CA VAL A 110 2.08 4.35 10.49
C VAL A 110 3.35 4.08 11.27
#